data_63f5d2b57a6f04c3d41d06e3fa7c5210
#
_entry.id   63f5d2b57a6f04c3d41d06e3fa7c5210
#
_cell.length_a   1.000
_cell.length_b   1.000
_cell.length_c   1.000
_cell.angle_alpha   90.00
_cell.angle_beta   90.00
_cell.angle_gamma   90.00
#
_symmetry.space_group_name_H-M   'P 1'
#
loop_
_entity.id
_entity.type
_entity.pdbx_description
1 polymer ?
#
loop_
_entity_poly.entity_id
_entity_poly.type
_entity_poly.pdbx_seq_one_letter_code
_entity_poly.pdbx_strand_id
1 'polypeptide(L)'
;KIIKIMKSKNDRIFETIYDGKPLKARLVDYNGTSDYIIEASYGKTLVNCNLIIGRRLLDAGEYINSPIKLFYSERFYSFGEIPSNFHKREESRTPREIQLTDFFTECAITSLNKAIDNEIIISILLTSYEEGCSPELPASIGLSLLISFLSCFNSDNFAALRLGEVEGRYIKNPDMDIMQFSNLDLLIASSKELIINMFCSVKDASPTYIIGAVGYLKSTIEPLIDFQKKAIELWKNLEDITKPQQKIEYSDFNSEIIAAFNENNKNEIENLLNSDGKSELKINELKDDLYKTISVKNAIGTVSPYILKKYFYEAIGEYIKENLIEKHIRL
;
A
#
# COMPACT_ATOMS: atom_id res chain seq x y z
N LYS A 1 -11.62 2.22 -28.72
CA LYS A 1 -12.05 2.23 -27.29
C LYS A 1 -13.23 1.27 -27.17
N ILE A 2 -12.99 -0.01 -26.96
CA ILE A 2 -14.09 -0.96 -26.79
C ILE A 2 -13.86 -1.59 -25.40
N ILE A 3 -14.61 -1.09 -24.41
CA ILE A 3 -14.78 -1.79 -23.15
C ILE A 3 -15.74 -2.94 -23.46
N LYS A 4 -15.19 -4.15 -23.59
CA LYS A 4 -15.99 -5.35 -23.78
C LYS A 4 -16.34 -5.89 -22.40
N ILE A 5 -17.50 -5.50 -21.88
CA ILE A 5 -18.08 -6.14 -20.70
C ILE A 5 -18.58 -7.51 -21.15
N MET A 6 -17.83 -8.56 -20.89
CA MET A 6 -18.31 -9.93 -21.09
C MET A 6 -19.24 -10.31 -19.95
N LYS A 7 -20.56 -10.18 -20.20
CA LYS A 7 -21.60 -10.79 -19.35
C LYS A 7 -21.59 -12.31 -19.56
N SER A 8 -20.84 -13.03 -18.74
CA SER A 8 -21.02 -14.47 -18.54
C SER A 8 -21.17 -14.72 -17.05
N LYS A 9 -21.54 -15.94 -16.63
CA LYS A 9 -21.64 -16.38 -15.22
C LYS A 9 -20.42 -16.06 -14.34
N ASN A 10 -19.42 -15.35 -14.89
CA ASN A 10 -18.19 -14.83 -14.32
C ASN A 10 -18.10 -13.29 -14.48
N ASP A 11 -19.04 -12.54 -13.94
CA ASP A 11 -19.00 -11.04 -13.91
C ASP A 11 -17.87 -10.49 -13.02
N ARG A 12 -16.86 -11.32 -12.75
CA ARG A 12 -15.71 -11.03 -11.87
C ARG A 12 -14.45 -10.65 -12.62
N ILE A 13 -14.50 -10.57 -13.96
CA ILE A 13 -13.36 -10.16 -14.79
C ILE A 13 -13.64 -8.77 -15.35
N PHE A 14 -12.73 -7.85 -15.09
CA PHE A 14 -12.71 -6.54 -15.72
C PHE A 14 -11.48 -6.39 -16.60
N GLU A 15 -11.67 -6.01 -17.86
CA GLU A 15 -10.61 -5.96 -18.87
C GLU A 15 -10.66 -4.65 -19.64
N THR A 16 -9.47 -4.10 -19.94
CA THR A 16 -9.27 -2.95 -20.82
C THR A 16 -7.99 -3.12 -21.63
N ILE A 17 -7.76 -2.22 -22.57
CA ILE A 17 -6.46 -2.13 -23.27
C ILE A 17 -5.73 -0.92 -22.71
N TYR A 18 -4.51 -1.16 -22.22
CA TYR A 18 -3.61 -0.14 -21.74
C TYR A 18 -2.28 -0.24 -22.50
N ASP A 19 -1.85 0.87 -23.11
CA ASP A 19 -0.61 0.95 -23.90
C ASP A 19 -0.46 -0.18 -24.95
N GLY A 20 -1.59 -0.49 -25.62
CA GLY A 20 -1.65 -1.53 -26.67
C GLY A 20 -1.74 -2.97 -26.19
N LYS A 21 -1.65 -3.23 -24.89
CA LYS A 21 -1.72 -4.57 -24.28
C LYS A 21 -2.97 -4.75 -23.43
N PRO A 22 -3.50 -5.98 -23.31
CA PRO A 22 -4.64 -6.25 -22.45
C PRO A 22 -4.24 -6.12 -20.98
N LEU A 23 -5.03 -5.35 -20.23
CA LEU A 23 -4.96 -5.21 -18.78
C LEU A 23 -6.21 -5.81 -18.19
N LYS A 24 -6.08 -6.78 -17.27
CA LYS A 24 -7.20 -7.50 -16.68
C LYS A 24 -7.06 -7.56 -15.17
N ALA A 25 -8.20 -7.47 -14.49
CA ALA A 25 -8.33 -7.79 -13.09
C ALA A 25 -9.49 -8.78 -12.90
N ARG A 26 -9.26 -9.82 -12.15
CA ARG A 26 -10.23 -10.86 -11.85
C ARG A 26 -10.32 -11.08 -10.35
N LEU A 27 -11.53 -10.97 -9.83
CA LEU A 27 -11.83 -11.42 -8.46
C LEU A 27 -12.10 -12.94 -8.50
N VAL A 28 -11.27 -13.71 -7.79
CA VAL A 28 -11.33 -15.18 -7.80
C VAL A 28 -12.18 -15.67 -6.64
N ASP A 29 -13.11 -16.58 -6.94
CA ASP A 29 -13.80 -17.37 -5.92
C ASP A 29 -12.87 -18.44 -5.39
N TYR A 30 -12.54 -18.35 -4.12
CA TYR A 30 -11.71 -19.34 -3.48
C TYR A 30 -12.29 -19.78 -2.14
N ASN A 31 -12.39 -21.10 -1.94
CA ASN A 31 -12.85 -21.71 -0.70
C ASN A 31 -11.67 -22.17 0.18
N GLY A 32 -10.59 -21.39 0.21
CA GLY A 32 -9.37 -21.72 0.93
C GLY A 32 -9.15 -20.87 2.18
N THR A 33 -7.89 -20.60 2.48
CA THR A 33 -7.46 -19.82 3.65
C THR A 33 -7.46 -18.31 3.43
N SER A 34 -7.50 -17.85 2.16
CA SER A 34 -7.50 -16.43 1.82
C SER A 34 -8.93 -15.88 1.84
N ASP A 35 -9.08 -14.66 2.36
CA ASP A 35 -10.39 -13.97 2.37
C ASP A 35 -10.72 -13.40 1.00
N TYR A 36 -9.71 -12.82 0.31
CA TYR A 36 -9.85 -12.30 -1.04
C TYR A 36 -8.64 -12.68 -1.89
N ILE A 37 -8.90 -12.98 -3.16
CA ILE A 37 -7.86 -13.24 -4.16
C ILE A 37 -8.17 -12.41 -5.40
N ILE A 38 -7.19 -11.63 -5.85
CA ILE A 38 -7.25 -10.88 -7.10
C ILE A 38 -6.12 -11.34 -8.01
N GLU A 39 -6.49 -11.83 -9.18
CA GLU A 39 -5.58 -12.04 -10.29
C GLU A 39 -5.53 -10.77 -11.13
N ALA A 40 -4.36 -10.18 -11.28
CA ALA A 40 -4.14 -9.03 -12.14
C ALA A 40 -3.14 -9.40 -13.24
N SER A 41 -3.42 -9.03 -14.49
CA SER A 41 -2.51 -9.31 -15.59
C SER A 41 -2.36 -8.12 -16.52
N TYR A 42 -1.15 -7.95 -17.04
CA TYR A 42 -0.81 -7.01 -18.10
C TYR A 42 -0.06 -7.76 -19.20
N GLY A 43 -0.64 -7.80 -20.40
CA GLY A 43 -0.21 -8.76 -21.42
C GLY A 43 -0.40 -10.19 -20.91
N LYS A 44 0.66 -10.99 -20.93
CA LYS A 44 0.72 -12.34 -20.35
C LYS A 44 1.38 -12.38 -18.97
N THR A 45 1.88 -11.25 -18.48
CA THR A 45 2.40 -11.17 -17.10
C THR A 45 1.22 -11.23 -16.15
N LEU A 46 1.19 -12.25 -15.30
CA LEU A 46 0.11 -12.55 -14.35
C LEU A 46 0.64 -12.54 -12.92
N VAL A 47 -0.06 -11.82 -12.08
CA VAL A 47 0.23 -11.71 -10.65
C VAL A 47 -1.01 -12.11 -9.85
N ASN A 48 -0.81 -12.97 -8.85
CA ASN A 48 -1.83 -13.36 -7.89
C ASN A 48 -1.62 -12.60 -6.59
N CYS A 49 -2.60 -11.81 -6.20
CA CYS A 49 -2.63 -11.05 -4.95
C CYS A 49 -3.62 -11.69 -3.99
N ASN A 50 -3.14 -12.16 -2.84
CA ASN A 50 -3.95 -12.82 -1.82
C ASN A 50 -4.00 -11.98 -0.56
N LEU A 51 -5.16 -11.90 0.07
CA LEU A 51 -5.41 -11.21 1.32
C LEU A 51 -5.94 -12.18 2.36
N ILE A 52 -5.36 -12.15 3.54
CA ILE A 52 -5.78 -12.90 4.72
C ILE A 52 -5.97 -11.92 5.86
N ILE A 53 -7.14 -11.97 6.49
CA ILE A 53 -7.48 -11.20 7.68
C ILE A 53 -7.33 -12.13 8.89
N GLY A 54 -6.32 -11.88 9.71
CA GLY A 54 -6.04 -12.69 10.90
C GLY A 54 -7.06 -12.49 12.00
N ARG A 55 -7.21 -13.52 12.86
CA ARG A 55 -8.04 -13.44 14.07
C ARG A 55 -7.37 -12.64 15.18
N ARG A 56 -6.04 -12.56 15.13
CA ARG A 56 -5.24 -11.86 16.12
C ARG A 56 -5.42 -10.36 15.93
N LEU A 57 -5.73 -9.67 17.01
CA LEU A 57 -5.66 -8.23 17.07
C LEU A 57 -4.20 -7.82 17.29
N LEU A 58 -3.77 -6.79 16.58
CA LEU A 58 -2.41 -6.26 16.71
C LEU A 58 -2.22 -5.58 18.05
N ASP A 59 -1.12 -5.89 18.73
CA ASP A 59 -0.69 -5.11 19.88
C ASP A 59 -0.34 -3.68 19.45
N ALA A 60 -0.48 -2.72 20.37
CA ALA A 60 -0.25 -1.31 20.05
C ALA A 60 1.16 -1.03 19.49
N GLY A 61 2.19 -1.81 19.89
CA GLY A 61 3.53 -1.70 19.35
C GLY A 61 3.67 -2.25 17.92
N GLU A 62 2.96 -3.32 17.59
CA GLU A 62 2.91 -3.92 16.26
C GLU A 62 2.12 -3.05 15.28
N TYR A 63 1.02 -2.45 15.73
CA TYR A 63 0.22 -1.52 14.96
C TYR A 63 1.02 -0.34 14.40
N ILE A 64 1.97 0.20 15.18
CA ILE A 64 2.81 1.32 14.77
C ILE A 64 3.90 0.88 13.79
N ASN A 65 4.50 -0.29 14.06
CA ASN A 65 5.65 -0.73 13.29
C ASN A 65 5.28 -1.31 11.92
N SER A 66 4.18 -2.05 11.83
CA SER A 66 3.72 -2.62 10.55
C SER A 66 2.34 -3.27 10.70
N PRO A 67 1.24 -2.55 10.44
CA PRO A 67 -0.12 -3.11 10.51
C PRO A 67 -0.37 -4.17 9.43
N ILE A 68 0.42 -4.16 8.35
CA ILE A 68 0.32 -5.08 7.23
C ILE A 68 1.61 -5.85 7.07
N LYS A 69 1.51 -7.17 7.00
CA LYS A 69 2.61 -8.04 6.57
C LYS A 69 2.44 -8.35 5.09
N LEU A 70 3.28 -7.75 4.26
CA LEU A 70 3.25 -7.95 2.81
C LEU A 70 4.45 -8.78 2.37
N PHE A 71 4.23 -9.68 1.42
CA PHE A 71 5.25 -10.51 0.79
C PHE A 71 5.09 -10.44 -0.72
N TYR A 72 6.11 -9.96 -1.40
CA TYR A 72 6.22 -10.05 -2.86
C TYR A 72 7.21 -11.15 -3.22
N SER A 73 6.87 -12.00 -4.18
CA SER A 73 7.76 -13.06 -4.64
C SER A 73 7.59 -13.35 -6.13
N GLU A 74 8.73 -13.64 -6.78
CA GLU A 74 8.85 -13.99 -8.18
C GLU A 74 9.27 -15.45 -8.27
N ARG A 75 8.45 -16.31 -8.91
CA ARG A 75 8.75 -17.72 -9.02
C ARG A 75 9.57 -17.99 -10.27
N PHE A 76 10.60 -18.84 -10.17
CA PHE A 76 11.46 -19.21 -11.31
C PHE A 76 10.67 -19.72 -12.52
N TYR A 77 9.62 -20.49 -12.27
CA TYR A 77 8.76 -20.99 -13.35
C TYR A 77 8.02 -19.87 -14.10
N SER A 78 7.82 -18.71 -13.52
CA SER A 78 7.19 -17.57 -14.19
C SER A 78 8.03 -17.04 -15.35
N PHE A 79 9.35 -17.18 -15.24
CA PHE A 79 10.33 -16.84 -16.27
C PHE A 79 10.69 -18.03 -17.18
N GLY A 80 10.06 -19.20 -16.98
CA GLY A 80 10.43 -20.44 -17.68
C GLY A 80 11.75 -21.04 -17.20
N GLU A 81 12.24 -20.63 -16.04
CA GLU A 81 13.53 -21.07 -15.49
C GLU A 81 13.35 -22.16 -14.43
N ILE A 82 14.38 -23.00 -14.28
CA ILE A 82 14.49 -23.99 -13.20
C ILE A 82 15.66 -23.56 -12.30
N PRO A 83 15.45 -23.47 -10.97
CA PRO A 83 16.51 -23.09 -10.05
C PRO A 83 17.68 -24.08 -10.13
N SER A 84 18.88 -23.57 -10.44
CA SER A 84 20.05 -24.37 -10.75
C SER A 84 20.74 -25.00 -9.54
N ASN A 85 20.58 -24.44 -8.35
CA ASN A 85 21.24 -24.92 -7.13
C ASN A 85 20.31 -24.96 -5.93
N PHE A 86 20.76 -25.66 -4.87
CA PHE A 86 20.01 -25.87 -3.63
C PHE A 86 19.64 -24.54 -2.94
N HIS A 87 20.58 -23.60 -2.85
CA HIS A 87 20.33 -22.30 -2.22
C HIS A 87 19.25 -21.48 -2.91
N LYS A 88 19.16 -21.55 -4.24
CA LYS A 88 18.09 -20.88 -5.01
C LYS A 88 16.73 -21.54 -4.82
N ARG A 89 16.70 -22.83 -4.41
CA ARG A 89 15.45 -23.56 -4.14
C ARG A 89 14.90 -23.29 -2.76
N GLU A 90 15.73 -22.86 -1.80
CA GLU A 90 15.38 -22.63 -0.40
C GLU A 90 14.87 -21.20 -0.12
N GLU A 91 14.20 -20.60 -1.11
CA GLU A 91 13.45 -19.33 -0.93
C GLU A 91 14.28 -18.14 -0.41
N SER A 92 15.58 -18.07 -0.72
CA SER A 92 16.32 -16.84 -0.49
C SER A 92 15.75 -15.74 -1.39
N ARG A 93 15.17 -14.71 -0.78
CA ARG A 93 14.60 -13.58 -1.52
C ARG A 93 15.70 -12.84 -2.27
N THR A 94 15.40 -12.46 -3.50
CA THR A 94 16.29 -11.59 -4.29
C THR A 94 16.25 -10.16 -3.73
N PRO A 95 17.31 -9.36 -3.94
CA PRO A 95 17.28 -7.93 -3.57
C PRO A 95 16.09 -7.18 -4.17
N ARG A 96 15.69 -7.54 -5.39
CA ARG A 96 14.51 -6.99 -6.06
C ARG A 96 13.21 -7.33 -5.32
N GLU A 97 13.03 -8.59 -4.92
CA GLU A 97 11.85 -9.00 -4.15
C GLU A 97 11.75 -8.28 -2.80
N ILE A 98 12.90 -8.06 -2.13
CA ILE A 98 12.94 -7.29 -0.89
C ILE A 98 12.53 -5.84 -1.15
N GLN A 99 13.13 -5.19 -2.14
CA GLN A 99 12.82 -3.80 -2.52
C GLN A 99 11.35 -3.61 -2.88
N LEU A 100 10.77 -4.52 -3.69
CA LEU A 100 9.36 -4.44 -4.07
C LEU A 100 8.44 -4.77 -2.90
N THR A 101 8.84 -5.66 -1.99
CA THR A 101 8.11 -5.92 -0.74
C THR A 101 7.99 -4.64 0.08
N ASP A 102 9.10 -3.95 0.32
CA ASP A 102 9.12 -2.70 1.09
C ASP A 102 8.33 -1.59 0.37
N PHE A 103 8.53 -1.45 -0.93
CA PHE A 103 7.81 -0.47 -1.76
C PHE A 103 6.29 -0.67 -1.69
N PHE A 104 5.81 -1.89 -1.88
CA PHE A 104 4.37 -2.18 -1.83
C PHE A 104 3.80 -2.16 -0.41
N THR A 105 4.60 -2.46 0.61
CA THR A 105 4.17 -2.34 2.01
C THR A 105 3.87 -0.89 2.35
N GLU A 106 4.74 0.04 2.00
CA GLU A 106 4.53 1.47 2.20
C GLU A 106 3.31 1.97 1.41
N CYS A 107 3.14 1.50 0.16
CA CYS A 107 1.95 1.83 -0.63
C CYS A 107 0.66 1.34 0.04
N ALA A 108 0.66 0.13 0.59
CA ALA A 108 -0.50 -0.45 1.25
C ALA A 108 -0.87 0.32 2.52
N ILE A 109 0.11 0.63 3.37
CA ILE A 109 -0.09 1.36 4.62
C ILE A 109 -0.63 2.77 4.34
N THR A 110 0.01 3.49 3.40
CA THR A 110 -0.37 4.87 3.07
C THR A 110 -1.77 4.98 2.44
N SER A 111 -2.20 3.93 1.72
CA SER A 111 -3.51 3.92 1.06
C SER A 111 -4.66 3.47 1.96
N LEU A 112 -4.38 3.04 3.19
CA LEU A 112 -5.41 2.72 4.18
C LEU A 112 -5.96 4.01 4.80
N ASN A 113 -7.25 4.25 4.60
CA ASN A 113 -7.94 5.42 5.17
C ASN A 113 -8.39 5.21 6.62
N LYS A 114 -8.28 3.97 7.13
CA LYS A 114 -8.67 3.61 8.49
C LYS A 114 -7.64 2.67 9.11
N ALA A 115 -7.39 2.88 10.37
CA ALA A 115 -6.60 1.97 11.17
C ALA A 115 -7.35 0.64 11.35
N ILE A 116 -6.69 -0.46 11.00
CA ILE A 116 -7.24 -1.82 11.11
C ILE A 116 -6.59 -2.51 12.30
N ASP A 117 -7.41 -3.09 13.16
CA ASP A 117 -6.94 -3.76 14.37
C ASP A 117 -6.51 -5.21 14.16
N ASN A 118 -7.00 -5.85 13.09
CA ASN A 118 -6.62 -7.19 12.73
C ASN A 118 -5.22 -7.26 12.14
N GLU A 119 -4.53 -8.37 12.36
CA GLU A 119 -3.33 -8.71 11.58
C GLU A 119 -3.72 -8.94 10.12
N ILE A 120 -3.09 -8.19 9.21
CA ILE A 120 -3.33 -8.30 7.77
C ILE A 120 -2.10 -8.90 7.11
N ILE A 121 -2.31 -9.97 6.35
CA ILE A 121 -1.27 -10.61 5.56
C ILE A 121 -1.64 -10.52 4.09
N ILE A 122 -0.74 -9.94 3.30
CA ILE A 122 -0.90 -9.83 1.85
C ILE A 122 0.26 -10.56 1.19
N SER A 123 -0.05 -11.46 0.26
CA SER A 123 0.96 -12.08 -0.58
C SER A 123 0.72 -11.75 -2.05
N ILE A 124 1.77 -11.29 -2.72
CA ILE A 124 1.80 -10.95 -4.13
C ILE A 124 2.76 -11.92 -4.81
N LEU A 125 2.24 -12.73 -5.72
CA LEU A 125 2.98 -13.80 -6.36
C LEU A 125 2.98 -13.62 -7.87
N LEU A 126 4.15 -13.43 -8.48
CA LEU A 126 4.33 -13.47 -9.93
C LEU A 126 4.28 -14.92 -10.40
N THR A 127 3.32 -15.26 -11.25
CA THR A 127 3.09 -16.63 -11.74
C THR A 127 3.39 -16.82 -13.22
N SER A 128 3.35 -15.74 -14.01
CA SER A 128 3.71 -15.72 -15.43
C SER A 128 4.33 -14.38 -15.78
N TYR A 129 5.33 -14.39 -16.63
CA TYR A 129 6.03 -13.19 -17.08
C TYR A 129 6.10 -13.14 -18.61
N GLU A 130 5.91 -11.97 -19.17
CA GLU A 130 6.11 -11.63 -20.59
C GLU A 130 7.05 -10.44 -20.68
N GLU A 131 8.06 -10.53 -21.53
CA GLU A 131 8.97 -9.42 -21.81
C GLU A 131 8.21 -8.16 -22.26
N GLY A 132 8.62 -6.99 -21.78
CA GLY A 132 7.93 -5.72 -22.02
C GLY A 132 6.61 -5.54 -21.25
N CYS A 133 6.39 -6.40 -20.24
CA CYS A 133 5.24 -6.31 -19.33
C CYS A 133 5.72 -6.42 -17.89
N SER A 134 6.24 -5.31 -17.35
CA SER A 134 6.75 -5.23 -15.98
C SER A 134 5.72 -5.71 -14.95
N PRO A 135 6.09 -6.58 -13.99
CA PRO A 135 5.16 -7.12 -12.99
C PRO A 135 4.69 -6.08 -11.96
N GLU A 136 5.38 -4.97 -11.81
CA GLU A 136 5.02 -3.91 -10.87
C GLU A 136 3.63 -3.32 -11.17
N LEU A 137 3.27 -3.20 -12.45
CA LEU A 137 1.97 -2.69 -12.86
C LEU A 137 0.82 -3.59 -12.40
N PRO A 138 0.72 -4.88 -12.81
CA PRO A 138 -0.37 -5.73 -12.35
C PRO A 138 -0.31 -5.99 -10.83
N ALA A 139 0.87 -6.06 -10.21
CA ALA A 139 1.02 -6.19 -8.77
C ALA A 139 0.39 -5.01 -8.01
N SER A 140 0.68 -3.78 -8.45
CA SER A 140 0.10 -2.58 -7.83
C SER A 140 -1.42 -2.50 -7.99
N ILE A 141 -1.94 -2.88 -9.14
CA ILE A 141 -3.40 -2.92 -9.38
C ILE A 141 -4.06 -3.96 -8.48
N GLY A 142 -3.52 -5.17 -8.42
CA GLY A 142 -4.05 -6.22 -7.56
C GLY A 142 -4.02 -5.81 -6.09
N LEU A 143 -2.91 -5.23 -5.63
CA LEU A 143 -2.77 -4.72 -4.27
C LEU A 143 -3.77 -3.60 -3.95
N SER A 144 -3.86 -2.60 -4.82
CA SER A 144 -4.78 -1.46 -4.63
C SER A 144 -6.25 -1.91 -4.56
N LEU A 145 -6.64 -2.88 -5.39
CA LEU A 145 -7.96 -3.48 -5.35
C LEU A 145 -8.20 -4.25 -4.04
N LEU A 146 -7.21 -5.00 -3.51
CA LEU A 146 -7.31 -5.67 -2.21
C LEU A 146 -7.46 -4.66 -1.06
N ILE A 147 -6.71 -3.56 -1.08
CA ILE A 147 -6.84 -2.49 -0.09
C ILE A 147 -8.24 -1.86 -0.14
N SER A 148 -8.84 -1.77 -1.32
CA SER A 148 -10.23 -1.29 -1.45
C SER A 148 -11.22 -2.21 -0.73
N PHE A 149 -11.03 -3.52 -0.73
CA PHE A 149 -11.86 -4.44 0.07
C PHE A 149 -11.64 -4.25 1.56
N LEU A 150 -10.40 -4.06 2.02
CA LEU A 150 -10.08 -3.76 3.43
C LEU A 150 -10.72 -2.46 3.91
N SER A 151 -10.75 -1.45 3.07
CA SER A 151 -11.30 -0.12 3.39
C SER A 151 -12.81 0.00 3.12
N CYS A 152 -13.53 -1.11 2.95
CA CYS A 152 -14.94 -1.12 2.55
C CYS A 152 -15.21 -0.24 1.31
N PHE A 153 -14.30 -0.31 0.33
CA PHE A 153 -14.31 0.44 -0.93
C PHE A 153 -14.15 1.97 -0.79
N ASN A 154 -13.58 2.42 0.30
CA ASN A 154 -13.38 3.84 0.60
C ASN A 154 -11.89 4.23 0.66
N SER A 155 -11.04 3.51 -0.10
CA SER A 155 -9.61 3.80 -0.24
C SER A 155 -9.31 4.60 -1.49
N ASP A 156 -8.21 5.35 -1.46
CA ASP A 156 -7.65 5.96 -2.66
C ASP A 156 -6.92 4.92 -3.49
N ASN A 157 -7.49 4.60 -4.65
CA ASN A 157 -6.85 3.68 -5.57
C ASN A 157 -5.54 4.24 -6.09
N PHE A 158 -4.55 3.37 -6.24
CA PHE A 158 -3.24 3.72 -6.78
C PHE A 158 -2.76 2.71 -7.82
N ALA A 159 -1.83 3.12 -8.64
CA ALA A 159 -1.09 2.22 -9.51
C ALA A 159 0.38 2.59 -9.52
N ALA A 160 1.24 1.61 -9.74
CA ALA A 160 2.67 1.79 -9.86
C ALA A 160 3.13 1.53 -11.30
N LEU A 161 4.03 2.39 -11.77
CA LEU A 161 4.68 2.27 -13.07
C LEU A 161 6.18 2.49 -12.93
N ARG A 162 6.95 1.71 -13.68
CA ARG A 162 8.39 1.87 -13.82
C ARG A 162 8.71 2.58 -15.12
N LEU A 163 9.68 3.50 -15.06
CA LEU A 163 10.17 4.27 -16.19
C LEU A 163 11.67 4.10 -16.28
N GLY A 164 12.14 3.73 -17.46
CA GLY A 164 13.53 3.82 -17.86
C GLY A 164 13.75 4.95 -18.86
N GLU A 165 15.00 5.32 -19.06
CA GLU A 165 15.42 6.25 -20.11
C GLU A 165 16.65 5.70 -20.82
N VAL A 166 16.53 5.53 -22.14
CA VAL A 166 17.61 5.10 -23.02
C VAL A 166 17.70 6.05 -24.19
N GLU A 167 18.88 6.58 -24.44
CA GLU A 167 19.15 7.53 -25.54
C GLU A 167 18.20 8.76 -25.56
N GLY A 168 17.84 9.28 -24.39
CA GLY A 168 16.96 10.44 -24.25
C GLY A 168 15.46 10.14 -24.46
N ARG A 169 15.07 8.87 -24.52
CA ARG A 169 13.68 8.44 -24.68
C ARG A 169 13.17 7.72 -23.44
N TYR A 170 12.01 8.12 -22.98
CA TYR A 170 11.31 7.45 -21.89
C TYR A 170 10.70 6.13 -22.36
N ILE A 171 10.99 5.05 -21.64
CA ILE A 171 10.43 3.72 -21.87
C ILE A 171 9.63 3.33 -20.63
N LYS A 172 8.32 3.13 -20.82
CA LYS A 172 7.40 2.67 -19.77
C LYS A 172 7.50 1.17 -19.62
N ASN A 173 7.46 0.69 -18.38
CA ASN A 173 7.53 -0.73 -18.04
C ASN A 173 8.69 -1.45 -18.75
N PRO A 174 9.92 -0.92 -18.66
CA PRO A 174 11.07 -1.48 -19.33
C PRO A 174 11.39 -2.88 -18.80
N ASP A 175 11.91 -3.73 -19.69
CA ASP A 175 12.47 -5.03 -19.31
C ASP A 175 13.77 -4.88 -18.53
N MET A 176 14.15 -5.93 -17.83
CA MET A 176 15.40 -5.96 -17.06
C MET A 176 16.63 -5.73 -17.96
N ASP A 177 16.60 -6.25 -19.19
CA ASP A 177 17.69 -6.06 -20.16
C ASP A 177 17.80 -4.60 -20.59
N ILE A 178 16.68 -3.93 -20.83
CA ILE A 178 16.64 -2.50 -21.15
C ILE A 178 17.13 -1.68 -19.96
N MET A 179 16.77 -2.06 -18.74
CA MET A 179 17.18 -1.36 -17.52
C MET A 179 18.69 -1.34 -17.30
N GLN A 180 19.43 -2.33 -17.78
CA GLN A 180 20.89 -2.34 -17.69
C GLN A 180 21.54 -1.16 -18.45
N PHE A 181 20.90 -0.71 -19.53
CA PHE A 181 21.35 0.42 -20.36
C PHE A 181 20.66 1.73 -20.01
N SER A 182 19.74 1.71 -19.08
CA SER A 182 18.98 2.90 -18.68
C SER A 182 19.80 3.86 -17.83
N ASN A 183 19.66 5.15 -18.09
CA ASN A 183 20.22 6.22 -17.26
C ASN A 183 19.29 6.56 -16.08
N LEU A 184 18.02 6.21 -16.18
CA LEU A 184 16.99 6.44 -15.18
C LEU A 184 16.31 5.14 -14.81
N ASP A 185 16.20 4.85 -13.53
CA ASP A 185 15.30 3.84 -12.97
C ASP A 185 14.35 4.53 -11.99
N LEU A 186 13.13 4.77 -12.43
CA LEU A 186 12.12 5.47 -11.68
C LEU A 186 10.88 4.60 -11.53
N LEU A 187 10.57 4.19 -10.31
CA LEU A 187 9.34 3.48 -9.94
C LEU A 187 8.49 4.42 -9.09
N ILE A 188 7.27 4.71 -9.54
CA ILE A 188 6.33 5.58 -8.83
C ILE A 188 5.03 4.84 -8.59
N ALA A 189 4.54 4.89 -7.36
CA ALA A 189 3.15 4.61 -7.02
C ALA A 189 2.42 5.93 -6.77
N SER A 190 1.33 6.15 -7.49
CA SER A 190 0.54 7.38 -7.38
C SER A 190 -0.94 7.09 -7.37
N SER A 191 -1.67 7.82 -6.55
CA SER A 191 -3.10 8.04 -6.71
C SER A 191 -3.36 9.15 -7.73
N LYS A 192 -4.63 9.52 -7.93
CA LYS A 192 -4.96 10.64 -8.83
C LYS A 192 -4.33 11.96 -8.38
N GLU A 193 -4.24 12.19 -7.08
CA GLU A 193 -3.81 13.48 -6.50
C GLU A 193 -2.38 13.42 -5.97
N LEU A 194 -2.00 12.33 -5.30
CA LEU A 194 -0.79 12.22 -4.52
C LEU A 194 0.15 11.15 -5.07
N ILE A 195 1.45 11.40 -4.97
CA ILE A 195 2.48 10.37 -5.10
C ILE A 195 2.57 9.71 -3.73
N ILE A 196 2.33 8.39 -3.71
CA ILE A 196 2.29 7.61 -2.48
C ILE A 196 3.69 7.15 -2.10
N ASN A 197 4.42 6.60 -3.10
CA ASN A 197 5.79 6.14 -2.91
C ASN A 197 6.59 6.29 -4.20
N MET A 198 7.90 6.50 -4.07
CA MET A 198 8.80 6.69 -5.21
C MET A 198 10.16 6.07 -4.91
N PHE A 199 10.65 5.28 -5.85
CA PHE A 199 12.05 4.86 -5.93
C PHE A 199 12.67 5.47 -7.17
N CYS A 200 13.82 6.14 -7.01
CA CYS A 200 14.52 6.78 -8.12
C CYS A 200 16.03 6.49 -8.01
N SER A 201 16.59 5.96 -9.08
CA SER A 201 18.03 5.87 -9.30
C SER A 201 18.36 6.47 -10.66
N VAL A 202 19.29 7.40 -10.69
CA VAL A 202 19.63 8.14 -11.92
C VAL A 202 21.11 8.43 -11.98
N LYS A 203 21.66 8.41 -13.19
CA LYS A 203 23.05 8.80 -13.47
C LYS A 203 23.06 10.24 -13.97
N ASP A 204 23.72 11.13 -13.23
CA ASP A 204 23.97 12.53 -13.61
C ASP A 204 22.76 13.31 -14.16
N ALA A 205 21.69 13.45 -13.36
CA ALA A 205 20.50 14.17 -13.77
C ALA A 205 20.27 15.45 -12.95
N SER A 206 19.72 16.46 -13.61
CA SER A 206 19.24 17.67 -12.93
C SER A 206 17.91 17.39 -12.20
N PRO A 207 17.61 18.11 -11.09
CA PRO A 207 16.31 18.00 -10.43
C PRO A 207 15.12 18.23 -11.37
N THR A 208 15.26 19.15 -12.31
CA THR A 208 14.23 19.48 -13.31
C THR A 208 13.89 18.29 -14.22
N TYR A 209 14.91 17.48 -14.57
CA TYR A 209 14.73 16.26 -15.34
C TYR A 209 13.91 15.23 -14.58
N ILE A 210 14.21 15.02 -13.31
CA ILE A 210 13.46 14.07 -12.45
C ILE A 210 12.00 14.52 -12.30
N ILE A 211 11.77 15.83 -12.06
CA ILE A 211 10.41 16.40 -11.97
C ILE A 211 9.63 16.15 -13.26
N GLY A 212 10.27 16.32 -14.42
CA GLY A 212 9.67 16.04 -15.72
C GLY A 212 9.26 14.56 -15.89
N ALA A 213 10.15 13.63 -15.50
CA ALA A 213 9.90 12.20 -15.53
C ALA A 213 8.73 11.79 -14.60
N VAL A 214 8.69 12.35 -13.40
CA VAL A 214 7.60 12.17 -12.42
C VAL A 214 6.27 12.67 -12.98
N GLY A 215 6.24 13.87 -13.56
CA GLY A 215 5.06 14.44 -14.18
C GLY A 215 4.54 13.59 -15.35
N TYR A 216 5.44 13.06 -16.17
CA TYR A 216 5.09 12.15 -17.26
C TYR A 216 4.44 10.86 -16.75
N LEU A 217 5.02 10.20 -15.73
CA LEU A 217 4.43 8.98 -15.16
C LEU A 217 3.09 9.24 -14.51
N LYS A 218 2.94 10.32 -13.74
CA LYS A 218 1.68 10.66 -13.07
C LYS A 218 0.53 10.77 -14.06
N SER A 219 0.72 11.45 -15.19
CA SER A 219 -0.31 11.55 -16.24
C SER A 219 -0.65 10.20 -16.88
N THR A 220 0.28 9.27 -16.89
CA THR A 220 0.13 7.93 -17.45
C THR A 220 -0.62 6.99 -16.52
N ILE A 221 -0.60 7.25 -15.21
CA ILE A 221 -1.26 6.45 -14.16
C ILE A 221 -2.77 6.71 -14.10
N GLU A 222 -3.27 7.89 -14.42
CA GLU A 222 -4.70 8.22 -14.31
C GLU A 222 -5.65 7.20 -14.95
N PRO A 223 -5.44 6.70 -16.19
CA PRO A 223 -6.29 5.68 -16.78
C PRO A 223 -6.34 4.36 -16.01
N LEU A 224 -5.27 4.03 -15.27
CA LEU A 224 -5.18 2.83 -14.46
C LEU A 224 -6.05 2.95 -13.19
N ILE A 225 -6.14 4.14 -12.63
CA ILE A 225 -7.01 4.43 -11.49
C ILE A 225 -8.47 4.36 -11.91
N ASP A 226 -8.82 4.93 -13.06
CA ASP A 226 -10.17 4.85 -13.62
C ASP A 226 -10.58 3.40 -13.93
N PHE A 227 -9.64 2.58 -14.40
CA PHE A 227 -9.83 1.14 -14.58
C PHE A 227 -10.23 0.46 -13.27
N GLN A 228 -9.49 0.72 -12.20
CA GLN A 228 -9.74 0.12 -10.88
C GLN A 228 -11.09 0.57 -10.30
N LYS A 229 -11.44 1.85 -10.40
CA LYS A 229 -12.74 2.36 -9.94
C LYS A 229 -13.91 1.66 -10.62
N LYS A 230 -13.81 1.43 -11.92
CA LYS A 230 -14.85 0.71 -12.69
C LYS A 230 -14.92 -0.77 -12.29
N ALA A 231 -13.77 -1.42 -12.02
CA ALA A 231 -13.75 -2.79 -11.53
C ALA A 231 -14.43 -2.90 -10.16
N ILE A 232 -14.16 -1.97 -9.25
CA ILE A 232 -14.77 -1.90 -7.91
C ILE A 232 -16.28 -1.67 -8.02
N GLU A 233 -16.74 -0.76 -8.87
CA GLU A 233 -18.18 -0.51 -9.08
C GLU A 233 -18.91 -1.77 -9.59
N LEU A 234 -18.27 -2.51 -10.48
CA LEU A 234 -18.79 -3.79 -10.95
C LEU A 234 -18.89 -4.80 -9.81
N TRP A 235 -17.83 -4.94 -9.03
CA TRP A 235 -17.76 -5.94 -7.98
C TRP A 235 -18.61 -5.62 -6.75
N LYS A 236 -18.80 -4.34 -6.40
CA LYS A 236 -19.72 -3.92 -5.32
C LYS A 236 -21.15 -4.43 -5.49
N ASN A 237 -21.58 -4.62 -6.74
CA ASN A 237 -22.93 -5.05 -7.08
C ASN A 237 -23.07 -6.58 -7.19
N LEU A 238 -22.02 -7.34 -6.94
CA LEU A 238 -22.06 -8.80 -6.93
C LEU A 238 -22.64 -9.29 -5.59
N GLU A 239 -23.79 -9.96 -5.63
CA GLU A 239 -24.45 -10.51 -4.44
C GLU A 239 -23.64 -11.64 -3.78
N ASP A 240 -22.77 -12.30 -4.55
CA ASP A 240 -22.00 -13.49 -4.16
C ASP A 240 -20.55 -13.18 -3.74
N ILE A 241 -20.21 -11.93 -3.40
CA ILE A 241 -18.88 -11.68 -2.83
C ILE A 241 -18.83 -12.37 -1.47
N THR A 242 -18.00 -13.40 -1.36
CA THR A 242 -17.72 -14.06 -0.08
C THR A 242 -17.31 -13.01 0.94
N LYS A 243 -18.09 -12.88 2.02
CA LYS A 243 -17.70 -12.01 3.13
C LYS A 243 -16.43 -12.57 3.75
N PRO A 244 -15.52 -11.73 4.23
CA PRO A 244 -14.31 -12.19 4.88
C PRO A 244 -14.68 -13.12 6.03
N GLN A 245 -13.88 -14.16 6.26
CA GLN A 245 -14.10 -15.13 7.35
C GLN A 245 -14.03 -14.47 8.72
N GLN A 246 -13.27 -13.38 8.81
CA GLN A 246 -13.13 -12.59 10.01
C GLN A 246 -13.76 -11.21 9.81
N LYS A 247 -14.45 -10.73 10.85
CA LYS A 247 -14.91 -9.34 10.88
C LYS A 247 -13.68 -8.42 10.96
N ILE A 248 -13.62 -7.46 10.07
CA ILE A 248 -12.60 -6.41 10.15
C ILE A 248 -12.99 -5.49 11.31
N GLU A 249 -12.08 -5.32 12.26
CA GLU A 249 -12.21 -4.36 13.35
C GLU A 249 -11.37 -3.14 13.03
N TYR A 250 -11.94 -1.96 13.23
CA TYR A 250 -11.30 -0.68 12.99
C TYR A 250 -11.15 0.06 14.30
N SER A 251 -10.01 0.72 14.49
CA SER A 251 -9.85 1.68 15.58
C SER A 251 -10.63 2.96 15.25
N ASP A 252 -11.70 3.19 15.98
CA ASP A 252 -12.40 4.46 15.91
C ASP A 252 -11.77 5.41 16.96
N PHE A 253 -10.92 6.32 16.49
CA PHE A 253 -10.34 7.36 17.33
C PHE A 253 -11.31 8.55 17.46
N ASN A 254 -11.54 8.99 18.68
CA ASN A 254 -12.31 10.20 18.92
C ASN A 254 -11.42 11.43 18.66
N SER A 255 -11.61 12.08 17.51
CA SER A 255 -10.84 13.27 17.10
C SER A 255 -10.90 14.43 18.09
N GLU A 256 -12.02 14.59 18.84
CA GLU A 256 -12.14 15.62 19.87
C GLU A 256 -11.21 15.35 21.07
N ILE A 257 -11.01 14.07 21.43
CA ILE A 257 -10.08 13.69 22.50
C ILE A 257 -8.65 13.98 22.07
N ILE A 258 -8.30 13.59 20.83
CA ILE A 258 -6.96 13.80 20.25
C ILE A 258 -6.65 15.29 20.16
N ALA A 259 -7.57 16.10 19.62
CA ALA A 259 -7.41 17.55 19.51
C ALA A 259 -7.23 18.21 20.89
N ALA A 260 -8.06 17.86 21.87
CA ALA A 260 -7.96 18.42 23.21
C ALA A 260 -6.65 18.02 23.93
N PHE A 261 -6.18 16.78 23.72
CA PHE A 261 -4.89 16.34 24.25
C PHE A 261 -3.72 17.11 23.63
N ASN A 262 -3.71 17.24 22.31
CA ASN A 262 -2.67 17.96 21.58
C ASN A 262 -2.63 19.44 21.95
N GLU A 263 -3.78 20.10 22.10
CA GLU A 263 -3.87 21.49 22.52
C GLU A 263 -3.32 21.72 23.93
N ASN A 264 -3.67 20.84 24.88
CA ASN A 264 -3.23 20.95 26.27
C ASN A 264 -1.73 20.62 26.47
N ASN A 265 -1.17 19.73 25.66
CA ASN A 265 0.19 19.21 25.86
C ASN A 265 1.17 19.65 24.77
N LYS A 266 0.84 20.67 23.99
CA LYS A 266 1.64 21.14 22.84
C LYS A 266 3.12 21.33 23.15
N ASN A 267 3.42 22.08 24.20
CA ASN A 267 4.81 22.40 24.59
C ASN A 267 5.58 21.16 25.05
N GLU A 268 4.91 20.21 25.69
CA GLU A 268 5.52 18.99 26.18
C GLU A 268 5.81 18.01 25.03
N ILE A 269 4.90 17.93 24.06
CA ILE A 269 5.10 17.15 22.84
C ILE A 269 6.26 17.72 22.01
N GLU A 270 6.33 19.05 21.84
CA GLU A 270 7.46 19.71 21.16
C GLU A 270 8.80 19.43 21.85
N ASN A 271 8.82 19.52 23.18
CA ASN A 271 10.02 19.19 23.96
C ASN A 271 10.42 17.72 23.86
N LEU A 272 9.45 16.81 23.79
CA LEU A 272 9.72 15.37 23.60
C LEU A 272 10.32 15.10 22.23
N LEU A 273 9.79 15.72 21.18
CA LEU A 273 10.23 15.51 19.79
C LEU A 273 11.61 16.13 19.54
N ASN A 274 11.94 17.25 20.18
CA ASN A 274 13.21 17.95 20.04
C ASN A 274 14.33 17.41 20.96
N SER A 275 14.01 16.49 21.89
CA SER A 275 15.02 15.93 22.79
C SER A 275 15.74 14.73 22.16
N ASP A 276 17.08 14.74 22.18
CA ASP A 276 17.95 13.65 21.69
C ASP A 276 17.76 12.30 22.44
N GLY A 277 17.10 12.33 23.56
CA GLY A 277 16.79 11.14 24.36
C GLY A 277 15.30 11.10 24.70
N LYS A 278 14.58 10.16 24.14
CA LYS A 278 13.19 9.87 24.51
C LYS A 278 13.13 9.50 25.99
N SER A 279 12.90 10.48 26.85
CA SER A 279 12.77 10.23 28.30
C SER A 279 11.51 9.41 28.53
N GLU A 280 11.64 8.16 28.96
CA GLU A 280 10.49 7.31 29.33
C GLU A 280 9.59 7.96 30.39
N LEU A 281 10.16 8.77 31.25
CA LEU A 281 9.41 9.55 32.26
C LEU A 281 8.43 10.52 31.60
N LYS A 282 8.89 11.31 30.63
CA LYS A 282 8.02 12.27 29.91
C LYS A 282 6.96 11.56 29.07
N ILE A 283 7.29 10.44 28.47
CA ILE A 283 6.31 9.61 27.72
C ILE A 283 5.23 9.09 28.66
N ASN A 284 5.58 8.66 29.86
CA ASN A 284 4.61 8.17 30.84
C ASN A 284 3.73 9.30 31.42
N GLU A 285 4.30 10.47 31.67
CA GLU A 285 3.54 11.66 32.07
C GLU A 285 2.50 12.07 31.02
N LEU A 286 2.89 12.12 29.73
CA LEU A 286 1.96 12.41 28.63
C LEU A 286 0.88 11.32 28.47
N LYS A 287 1.22 10.05 28.71
CA LYS A 287 0.21 8.97 28.71
C LYS A 287 -0.78 9.09 29.85
N ASP A 288 -0.34 9.51 31.03
CA ASP A 288 -1.21 9.73 32.19
C ASP A 288 -2.18 10.90 31.96
N ASP A 289 -1.72 11.94 31.28
CA ASP A 289 -2.58 13.09 30.93
C ASP A 289 -3.57 12.73 29.83
N LEU A 290 -3.17 11.93 28.86
CA LEU A 290 -4.09 11.37 27.87
C LEU A 290 -5.15 10.48 28.55
N TYR A 291 -4.75 9.63 29.50
CA TYR A 291 -5.68 8.80 30.28
C TYR A 291 -6.72 9.65 31.00
N LYS A 292 -6.31 10.75 31.66
CA LYS A 292 -7.23 11.69 32.29
C LYS A 292 -8.19 12.31 31.28
N THR A 293 -7.68 12.74 30.12
CA THR A 293 -8.50 13.35 29.05
C THR A 293 -9.55 12.38 28.52
N ILE A 294 -9.19 11.13 28.27
CA ILE A 294 -10.11 10.09 27.81
C ILE A 294 -11.15 9.78 28.89
N SER A 295 -10.72 9.63 30.14
CA SER A 295 -11.61 9.29 31.27
C SER A 295 -12.65 10.37 31.55
N VAL A 296 -12.26 11.65 31.42
CA VAL A 296 -13.18 12.78 31.62
C VAL A 296 -14.20 12.89 30.48
N LYS A 297 -13.78 12.74 29.22
CA LYS A 297 -14.69 12.92 28.06
C LYS A 297 -15.60 11.72 27.81
N ASN A 298 -15.17 10.51 28.06
CA ASN A 298 -15.95 9.29 27.74
C ASN A 298 -16.79 8.76 28.91
N ALA A 299 -16.66 9.31 30.12
CA ALA A 299 -17.33 8.80 31.34
C ALA A 299 -17.09 7.28 31.57
N ILE A 300 -16.02 6.69 31.03
CA ILE A 300 -15.70 5.27 31.12
C ILE A 300 -14.73 5.06 32.29
N GLY A 301 -15.10 4.21 33.21
CA GLY A 301 -14.38 4.00 34.49
C GLY A 301 -12.97 3.43 34.38
N THR A 302 -12.64 2.71 33.30
CA THR A 302 -11.28 2.17 33.07
C THR A 302 -11.00 2.04 31.60
N VAL A 303 -9.98 2.76 31.12
CA VAL A 303 -9.49 2.62 29.73
C VAL A 303 -8.44 1.54 29.70
N SER A 304 -8.57 0.57 28.77
CA SER A 304 -7.57 -0.46 28.58
C SER A 304 -6.20 0.17 28.25
N PRO A 305 -5.07 -0.32 28.83
CA PRO A 305 -3.73 0.14 28.49
C PRO A 305 -3.42 0.05 26.98
N TYR A 306 -4.04 -0.89 26.30
CA TYR A 306 -3.99 -1.07 24.86
C TYR A 306 -4.59 0.12 24.09
N ILE A 307 -5.82 0.51 24.45
CA ILE A 307 -6.51 1.65 23.84
C ILE A 307 -5.75 2.95 24.13
N LEU A 308 -5.28 3.13 25.36
CA LEU A 308 -4.49 4.30 25.76
C LEU A 308 -3.23 4.45 24.88
N LYS A 309 -2.53 3.34 24.67
CA LYS A 309 -1.31 3.34 23.85
C LYS A 309 -1.61 3.71 22.40
N LYS A 310 -2.69 3.18 21.82
CA LYS A 310 -3.14 3.54 20.45
C LYS A 310 -3.46 5.02 20.32
N TYR A 311 -4.28 5.56 21.22
CA TYR A 311 -4.63 6.99 21.23
C TYR A 311 -3.39 7.88 21.35
N PHE A 312 -2.43 7.49 22.18
CA PHE A 312 -1.20 8.25 22.39
C PHE A 312 -0.39 8.39 21.09
N TYR A 313 -0.22 7.30 20.37
CA TYR A 313 0.55 7.36 19.12
C TYR A 313 -0.20 8.07 17.99
N GLU A 314 -1.53 7.93 17.93
CA GLU A 314 -2.34 8.66 16.98
C GLU A 314 -2.28 10.15 17.24
N ALA A 315 -2.42 10.57 18.51
CA ALA A 315 -2.33 11.97 18.92
C ALA A 315 -0.99 12.61 18.53
N ILE A 316 0.13 11.92 18.81
CA ILE A 316 1.45 12.41 18.42
C ILE A 316 1.60 12.43 16.89
N GLY A 317 1.09 11.41 16.19
CA GLY A 317 1.12 11.33 14.73
C GLY A 317 0.35 12.47 14.07
N GLU A 318 -0.85 12.81 14.57
CA GLU A 318 -1.61 13.96 14.09
C GLU A 318 -0.88 15.28 14.36
N TYR A 319 -0.31 15.45 15.56
CA TYR A 319 0.47 16.64 15.90
C TYR A 319 1.67 16.84 14.96
N ILE A 320 2.39 15.76 14.64
CA ILE A 320 3.50 15.80 13.67
C ILE A 320 3.00 16.20 12.28
N LYS A 321 1.90 15.61 11.82
CA LYS A 321 1.31 15.93 10.50
C LYS A 321 0.91 17.39 10.40
N GLU A 322 0.23 17.95 11.40
CA GLU A 322 -0.17 19.35 11.43
C GLU A 322 1.03 20.29 11.37
N ASN A 323 2.08 20.01 12.16
CA ASN A 323 3.28 20.84 12.14
C ASN A 323 4.07 20.76 10.84
N LEU A 324 4.11 19.58 10.19
CA LEU A 324 4.73 19.40 8.86
C LEU A 324 3.97 20.18 7.78
N ILE A 325 2.65 20.17 7.82
CA ILE A 325 1.80 20.82 6.81
C ILE A 325 1.74 22.33 7.04
N GLU A 326 1.49 22.78 8.27
CA GLU A 326 1.28 24.19 8.57
C GLU A 326 2.57 25.00 8.69
N LYS A 327 3.61 24.44 9.30
CA LYS A 327 4.84 25.17 9.62
C LYS A 327 6.01 24.86 8.70
N HIS A 328 5.87 23.85 7.80
CA HIS A 328 6.96 23.35 6.95
C HIS A 328 8.24 22.97 7.74
N ILE A 329 8.09 22.65 9.02
CA ILE A 329 9.18 22.25 9.91
C ILE A 329 9.33 20.74 9.84
N ARG A 330 10.48 20.26 9.37
CA ARG A 330 10.89 18.87 9.61
C ARG A 330 11.39 18.79 11.05
N LEU A 331 10.64 18.03 11.86
CA LEU A 331 11.03 17.68 13.23
C LEU A 331 12.10 16.59 13.22
#